data_a674f7e42542cf03927a249da8498f75
#
_entry.id   a674f7e42542cf03927a249da8498f75
#
_cell.length_a   1.000
_cell.length_b   1.000
_cell.length_c   1.000
_cell.angle_alpha   90.00
_cell.angle_beta   90.00
_cell.angle_gamma   90.00
#
_symmetry.space_group_name_H-M   'P 1'
#
loop_
_entity.id
_entity.type
_entity.pdbx_description
1 polymer ?
#
loop_
_entity_poly.entity_id
_entity_poly.type
_entity_poly.pdbx_seq_one_letter_code
_entity_poly.pdbx_strand_id
1 'polypeptide(L)'
;RARQTALWYRDLFGAENYYIELQDHGLEEDQAVLPQLIRLARETGIPMVATNDAHYITKEDAKMQSILLCIQTGKTINDVDRMEFQTDEFYLKSTDEMYDLFSMVPEACENTNKIAEQCNFEFTFGETKLPYFKAPDGMENQEYFEKLCWDGLELRYPGRVTDALKERLTYEINVVKTMGYTNYYLIVYDFINYAKSHDIPVGPGRGSG
;
A
#
# COMPACT_ATOMS: atom_id res chain seq x y z
N ARG A 1 0.96 17.31 -27.03
CA ARG A 1 0.22 16.83 -25.85
C ARG A 1 1.18 16.52 -24.70
N ALA A 2 2.19 15.62 -24.84
CA ALA A 2 3.12 15.24 -23.78
C ALA A 2 3.80 16.47 -23.09
N ARG A 3 4.31 17.43 -23.88
CA ARG A 3 4.91 18.67 -23.36
C ARG A 3 3.98 19.48 -22.46
N GLN A 4 2.72 19.62 -22.85
CA GLN A 4 1.72 20.38 -22.07
C GLN A 4 1.40 19.66 -20.76
N THR A 5 1.29 18.33 -20.79
CA THR A 5 1.06 17.50 -19.60
C THR A 5 2.23 17.57 -18.64
N ALA A 6 3.48 17.46 -19.14
CA ALA A 6 4.68 17.56 -18.31
C ALA A 6 4.80 18.94 -17.62
N LEU A 7 4.55 20.02 -18.36
CA LEU A 7 4.56 21.38 -17.79
C LEU A 7 3.46 21.59 -16.76
N TRP A 8 2.27 21.01 -17.00
CA TRP A 8 1.17 21.08 -16.03
C TRP A 8 1.51 20.38 -14.71
N TYR A 9 2.12 19.18 -14.77
CA TYR A 9 2.56 18.49 -13.54
C TYR A 9 3.69 19.22 -12.84
N ARG A 10 4.67 19.77 -13.57
CA ARG A 10 5.73 20.61 -13.00
C ARG A 10 5.14 21.81 -12.25
N ASP A 11 4.17 22.49 -12.86
CA ASP A 11 3.55 23.69 -12.26
C ASP A 11 2.65 23.31 -11.06
N LEU A 12 2.07 22.09 -11.05
CA LEU A 12 1.23 21.58 -9.95
C LEU A 12 2.08 21.18 -8.72
N PHE A 13 3.19 20.46 -8.93
CA PHE A 13 3.99 19.91 -7.84
C PHE A 13 5.20 20.77 -7.45
N GLY A 14 5.56 21.76 -8.27
CA GLY A 14 6.78 22.54 -8.15
C GLY A 14 7.91 21.98 -9.00
N ALA A 15 8.76 22.87 -9.48
CA ALA A 15 9.81 22.50 -10.43
C ALA A 15 10.87 21.56 -9.85
N GLU A 16 11.07 21.61 -8.54
CA GLU A 16 12.01 20.78 -7.77
C GLU A 16 11.43 19.40 -7.37
N ASN A 17 10.12 19.21 -7.50
CA ASN A 17 9.41 18.01 -7.05
C ASN A 17 8.86 17.15 -8.20
N TYR A 18 9.16 17.51 -9.44
CA TYR A 18 8.68 16.79 -10.61
C TYR A 18 9.83 16.49 -11.58
N TYR A 19 9.96 15.24 -11.97
CA TYR A 19 11.05 14.72 -12.80
C TYR A 19 10.49 13.98 -14.02
N ILE A 20 11.25 14.00 -15.12
CA ILE A 20 11.04 13.06 -16.24
C ILE A 20 11.81 11.79 -15.93
N GLU A 21 11.08 10.71 -15.71
CA GLU A 21 11.65 9.39 -15.45
C GLU A 21 12.17 8.76 -16.74
N LEU A 22 13.37 8.17 -16.66
CA LEU A 22 14.02 7.45 -17.72
C LEU A 22 14.26 6.00 -17.29
N GLN A 23 13.80 5.06 -18.09
CA GLN A 23 14.02 3.61 -17.92
C GLN A 23 14.53 3.01 -19.22
N ASP A 24 15.40 2.03 -19.12
CA ASP A 24 15.90 1.24 -20.27
C ASP A 24 16.12 -0.22 -19.84
N HIS A 25 15.28 -1.10 -20.36
CA HIS A 25 15.37 -2.55 -20.16
C HIS A 25 15.67 -3.27 -21.48
N GLY A 26 16.14 -2.52 -22.50
CA GLY A 26 16.45 -3.06 -23.82
C GLY A 26 15.23 -3.39 -24.66
N LEU A 27 14.03 -2.91 -24.28
CA LEU A 27 12.81 -3.07 -25.07
C LEU A 27 12.82 -2.13 -26.27
N GLU A 28 12.18 -2.53 -27.38
CA GLU A 28 12.04 -1.66 -28.56
C GLU A 28 11.32 -0.35 -28.22
N GLU A 29 10.33 -0.40 -27.33
CA GLU A 29 9.59 0.75 -26.84
C GLU A 29 10.49 1.71 -26.05
N ASP A 30 11.37 1.17 -25.20
CA ASP A 30 12.32 1.99 -24.42
C ASP A 30 13.25 2.76 -25.39
N GLN A 31 13.81 2.07 -26.37
CA GLN A 31 14.71 2.65 -27.37
C GLN A 31 14.00 3.73 -28.21
N ALA A 32 12.71 3.57 -28.48
CA ALA A 32 11.92 4.54 -29.22
C ALA A 32 11.55 5.79 -28.39
N VAL A 33 11.28 5.60 -27.10
CA VAL A 33 10.75 6.66 -26.21
C VAL A 33 11.85 7.45 -25.51
N LEU A 34 12.94 6.80 -25.09
CA LEU A 34 14.03 7.39 -24.30
C LEU A 34 14.62 8.69 -24.92
N PRO A 35 14.98 8.72 -26.23
CA PRO A 35 15.47 9.95 -26.83
C PRO A 35 14.44 11.10 -26.84
N GLN A 36 13.15 10.77 -26.91
CA GLN A 36 12.07 11.75 -26.89
C GLN A 36 11.86 12.33 -25.50
N LEU A 37 11.98 11.51 -24.43
CA LEU A 37 11.91 11.96 -23.04
C LEU A 37 13.08 12.85 -22.71
N ILE A 38 14.31 12.51 -23.11
CA ILE A 38 15.49 13.34 -22.92
C ILE A 38 15.31 14.71 -23.61
N ARG A 39 14.82 14.68 -24.86
CA ARG A 39 14.52 15.93 -25.58
C ARG A 39 13.45 16.76 -24.85
N LEU A 40 12.37 16.11 -24.42
CA LEU A 40 11.29 16.79 -23.67
C LEU A 40 11.81 17.45 -22.40
N ALA A 41 12.64 16.72 -21.62
CA ALA A 41 13.24 17.22 -20.40
C ALA A 41 14.09 18.48 -20.68
N ARG A 42 14.97 18.43 -21.70
CA ARG A 42 15.81 19.56 -22.12
C ARG A 42 15.01 20.77 -22.61
N GLU A 43 13.94 20.55 -23.41
CA GLU A 43 13.06 21.61 -23.91
C GLU A 43 12.21 22.27 -22.82
N THR A 44 11.88 21.56 -21.76
CA THR A 44 11.00 22.05 -20.67
C THR A 44 11.77 22.52 -19.45
N GLY A 45 13.06 22.19 -19.35
CA GLY A 45 13.88 22.43 -18.16
C GLY A 45 13.48 21.56 -16.97
N ILE A 46 12.70 20.47 -17.19
CA ILE A 46 12.34 19.52 -16.13
C ILE A 46 13.52 18.57 -15.91
N PRO A 47 13.99 18.37 -14.66
CA PRO A 47 15.08 17.45 -14.39
C PRO A 47 14.71 16.00 -14.73
N MET A 48 15.70 15.19 -15.08
CA MET A 48 15.55 13.77 -15.36
C MET A 48 15.95 12.93 -14.16
N VAL A 49 15.36 11.75 -14.01
CA VAL A 49 15.77 10.73 -13.04
C VAL A 49 15.82 9.37 -13.72
N ALA A 50 16.92 8.65 -13.54
CA ALA A 50 17.06 7.28 -14.02
C ALA A 50 16.57 6.29 -12.97
N THR A 51 15.68 5.37 -13.36
CA THR A 51 15.17 4.31 -12.51
C THR A 51 15.29 2.94 -13.19
N ASN A 52 15.11 1.86 -12.43
CA ASN A 52 15.43 0.53 -12.93
C ASN A 52 14.25 -0.46 -12.91
N ASP A 53 13.10 -0.17 -12.36
CA ASP A 53 11.96 -1.12 -12.30
C ASP A 53 12.38 -2.57 -11.97
N ALA A 54 13.21 -2.74 -10.92
CA ALA A 54 13.77 -4.03 -10.55
C ALA A 54 12.69 -5.00 -10.06
N HIS A 55 12.61 -6.19 -10.64
CA HIS A 55 11.68 -7.25 -10.31
C HIS A 55 12.37 -8.48 -9.69
N TYR A 56 13.69 -8.57 -9.78
CA TYR A 56 14.52 -9.61 -9.19
C TYR A 56 15.93 -9.07 -8.91
N ILE A 57 16.73 -9.82 -8.17
CA ILE A 57 18.02 -9.32 -7.62
C ILE A 57 19.13 -9.44 -8.64
N THR A 58 19.31 -10.63 -9.22
CA THR A 58 20.38 -10.89 -10.20
C THR A 58 19.79 -11.20 -11.57
N LYS A 59 20.57 -11.03 -12.63
CA LYS A 59 20.13 -11.29 -14.00
C LYS A 59 19.68 -12.75 -14.19
N GLU A 60 20.34 -13.69 -13.52
CA GLU A 60 20.02 -15.11 -13.53
C GLU A 60 18.65 -15.45 -12.95
N ASP A 61 18.14 -14.59 -12.06
CA ASP A 61 16.84 -14.76 -11.42
C ASP A 61 15.65 -14.52 -12.36
N ALA A 62 15.87 -14.01 -13.57
CA ALA A 62 14.84 -13.81 -14.58
C ALA A 62 13.99 -15.08 -14.83
N LYS A 63 14.63 -16.25 -14.83
CA LYS A 63 13.96 -17.54 -14.98
C LYS A 63 13.04 -17.85 -13.80
N MET A 64 13.47 -17.54 -12.58
CA MET A 64 12.66 -17.73 -11.37
C MET A 64 11.45 -16.79 -11.39
N GLN A 65 11.65 -15.54 -11.78
CA GLN A 65 10.57 -14.56 -11.94
C GLN A 65 9.51 -15.03 -12.94
N SER A 66 9.92 -15.63 -14.05
CA SER A 66 8.99 -16.22 -15.03
C SER A 66 8.10 -17.31 -14.41
N ILE A 67 8.65 -18.14 -13.52
CA ILE A 67 7.88 -19.15 -12.78
C ILE A 67 6.90 -18.50 -11.80
N LEU A 68 7.33 -17.47 -11.07
CA LEU A 68 6.46 -16.73 -10.14
C LEU A 68 5.29 -16.06 -10.87
N LEU A 69 5.50 -15.50 -12.04
CA LEU A 69 4.44 -14.96 -12.89
C LEU A 69 3.43 -16.04 -13.31
N CYS A 70 3.89 -17.24 -13.64
CA CYS A 70 3.00 -18.37 -13.93
C CYS A 70 2.13 -18.73 -12.73
N ILE A 71 2.70 -18.79 -11.53
CA ILE A 71 1.94 -19.06 -10.29
C ILE A 71 0.89 -17.96 -10.05
N GLN A 72 1.28 -16.69 -10.17
CA GLN A 72 0.40 -15.55 -9.97
C GLN A 72 -0.78 -15.52 -10.95
N THR A 73 -0.55 -15.90 -12.20
CA THR A 73 -1.56 -15.83 -13.27
C THR A 73 -2.30 -17.15 -13.50
N GLY A 74 -2.01 -18.21 -12.72
CA GLY A 74 -2.61 -19.53 -12.88
C GLY A 74 -2.23 -20.22 -14.19
N LYS A 75 -1.02 -19.94 -14.70
CA LYS A 75 -0.47 -20.50 -15.92
C LYS A 75 0.67 -21.47 -15.62
N THR A 76 1.13 -22.18 -16.63
CA THR A 76 2.33 -23.02 -16.60
C THR A 76 3.42 -22.46 -17.49
N ILE A 77 4.66 -22.90 -17.31
CA ILE A 77 5.80 -22.46 -18.10
C ILE A 77 5.68 -22.85 -19.59
N ASN A 78 4.81 -23.82 -19.91
CA ASN A 78 4.59 -24.30 -21.27
C ASN A 78 3.42 -23.59 -21.99
N ASP A 79 2.68 -22.72 -21.29
CA ASP A 79 1.57 -21.99 -21.89
C ASP A 79 2.11 -20.86 -22.78
N VAL A 80 1.63 -20.81 -24.03
CA VAL A 80 2.09 -19.85 -25.04
C VAL A 80 1.63 -18.41 -24.71
N ASP A 81 0.49 -18.27 -24.06
CA ASP A 81 -0.15 -17.00 -23.70
C ASP A 81 0.17 -16.55 -22.26
N ARG A 82 1.23 -17.08 -21.66
CA ARG A 82 1.65 -16.67 -20.30
C ARG A 82 2.26 -15.27 -20.31
N MET A 83 2.12 -14.59 -19.19
CA MET A 83 2.82 -13.34 -18.95
C MET A 83 4.32 -13.61 -18.75
N GLU A 84 5.17 -12.90 -19.47
CA GLU A 84 6.62 -12.96 -19.29
C GLU A 84 7.26 -11.61 -19.62
N PHE A 85 8.43 -11.34 -19.04
CA PHE A 85 9.28 -10.23 -19.45
C PHE A 85 9.99 -10.59 -20.75
N GLN A 86 10.06 -9.66 -21.69
CA GLN A 86 10.69 -9.86 -22.99
C GLN A 86 12.23 -9.84 -22.93
N THR A 87 12.79 -9.27 -21.83
CA THR A 87 14.23 -9.21 -21.57
C THR A 87 14.54 -9.66 -20.16
N ASP A 88 15.81 -9.93 -19.86
CA ASP A 88 16.31 -10.26 -18.52
C ASP A 88 16.91 -9.04 -17.80
N GLU A 89 16.59 -7.82 -18.28
CA GLU A 89 17.16 -6.56 -17.79
C GLU A 89 16.43 -5.95 -16.59
N PHE A 90 15.44 -6.64 -16.00
CA PHE A 90 14.66 -6.18 -14.83
C PHE A 90 15.30 -6.59 -13.50
N TYR A 91 16.62 -6.80 -13.45
CA TYR A 91 17.37 -7.08 -12.22
C TYR A 91 17.83 -5.79 -11.55
N LEU A 92 18.23 -5.91 -10.28
CA LEU A 92 18.76 -4.79 -9.50
C LEU A 92 20.18 -4.47 -9.98
N LYS A 93 20.30 -3.52 -10.91
CA LYS A 93 21.58 -3.08 -11.45
C LYS A 93 22.43 -2.35 -10.41
N SER A 94 23.74 -2.54 -10.47
CA SER A 94 24.70 -1.78 -9.70
C SER A 94 24.77 -0.31 -10.13
N THR A 95 25.37 0.53 -9.30
CA THR A 95 25.60 1.93 -9.61
C THR A 95 26.37 2.11 -10.92
N ASP A 96 27.44 1.33 -11.13
CA ASP A 96 28.26 1.43 -12.33
C ASP A 96 27.46 1.04 -13.57
N GLU A 97 26.68 -0.06 -13.53
CA GLU A 97 25.80 -0.46 -14.62
C GLU A 97 24.75 0.61 -14.97
N MET A 98 24.17 1.28 -13.95
CA MET A 98 23.24 2.39 -14.20
C MET A 98 23.91 3.59 -14.85
N TYR A 99 25.12 3.96 -14.41
CA TYR A 99 25.87 5.04 -15.06
C TYR A 99 26.32 4.72 -16.48
N ASP A 100 26.68 3.46 -16.76
CA ASP A 100 26.99 3.01 -18.11
C ASP A 100 25.76 3.07 -19.01
N LEU A 101 24.62 2.59 -18.53
CA LEU A 101 23.34 2.57 -19.25
C LEU A 101 22.85 3.98 -19.61
N PHE A 102 22.97 4.92 -18.68
CA PHE A 102 22.56 6.32 -18.85
C PHE A 102 23.73 7.27 -19.08
N SER A 103 24.85 6.79 -19.67
CA SER A 103 26.06 7.58 -19.89
C SER A 103 25.84 8.86 -20.71
N MET A 104 24.78 8.91 -21.55
CA MET A 104 24.41 10.12 -22.32
C MET A 104 23.71 11.19 -21.47
N VAL A 105 23.27 10.87 -20.25
CA VAL A 105 22.58 11.77 -19.31
C VAL A 105 22.91 11.41 -17.85
N PRO A 106 24.19 11.43 -17.44
CA PRO A 106 24.62 10.99 -16.11
C PRO A 106 23.94 11.76 -14.97
N GLU A 107 23.51 13.01 -15.24
CA GLU A 107 22.74 13.81 -14.30
C GLU A 107 21.42 13.15 -13.87
N ALA A 108 20.86 12.23 -14.67
CA ALA A 108 19.66 11.49 -14.31
C ALA A 108 19.95 10.48 -13.18
N CYS A 109 21.14 9.88 -13.15
CA CYS A 109 21.58 9.04 -12.04
C CYS A 109 21.92 9.89 -10.80
N GLU A 110 22.62 11.02 -10.97
CA GLU A 110 22.94 11.92 -9.86
C GLU A 110 21.67 12.46 -9.15
N ASN A 111 20.60 12.70 -9.88
CA ASN A 111 19.35 13.20 -9.33
C ASN A 111 18.66 12.19 -8.39
N THR A 112 18.97 10.89 -8.47
CA THR A 112 18.47 9.90 -7.49
C THR A 112 18.97 10.21 -6.08
N ASN A 113 20.25 10.61 -5.95
CA ASN A 113 20.83 11.01 -4.66
C ASN A 113 20.18 12.31 -4.15
N LYS A 114 19.97 13.30 -5.02
CA LYS A 114 19.29 14.55 -4.63
C LYS A 114 17.87 14.31 -4.13
N ILE A 115 17.13 13.39 -4.79
CA ILE A 115 15.80 13.01 -4.34
C ILE A 115 15.87 12.33 -2.97
N ALA A 116 16.83 11.40 -2.78
CA ALA A 116 17.01 10.71 -1.50
C ALA A 116 17.34 11.72 -0.36
N GLU A 117 18.17 12.72 -0.61
CA GLU A 117 18.49 13.79 0.35
C GLU A 117 17.28 14.67 0.71
N GLN A 118 16.31 14.81 -0.17
CA GLN A 118 15.05 15.50 0.10
C GLN A 118 14.07 14.69 0.96
N CYS A 119 14.23 13.37 1.02
CA CYS A 119 13.36 12.48 1.75
C CYS A 119 13.76 12.40 3.23
N ASN A 120 13.14 13.23 4.08
CA ASN A 120 13.39 13.30 5.52
C ASN A 120 12.14 12.78 6.27
N PHE A 121 11.93 11.48 6.24
CA PHE A 121 10.80 10.85 6.91
C PHE A 121 11.27 9.75 7.85
N GLU A 122 10.80 9.80 9.09
CA GLU A 122 11.03 8.76 10.09
C GLU A 122 9.71 8.12 10.48
N PHE A 123 9.71 6.78 10.60
CA PHE A 123 8.56 6.05 11.09
C PHE A 123 8.48 6.14 12.62
N THR A 124 7.34 6.55 13.13
CA THR A 124 7.05 6.45 14.57
C THR A 124 6.48 5.06 14.85
N PHE A 125 7.27 4.22 15.51
CA PHE A 125 6.85 2.88 15.90
C PHE A 125 6.14 2.89 17.26
N GLY A 126 5.26 1.92 17.47
CA GLY A 126 4.56 1.72 18.76
C GLY A 126 3.33 2.61 18.97
N GLU A 127 3.00 3.49 18.06
CA GLU A 127 1.76 4.26 18.09
C GLU A 127 0.64 3.54 17.34
N THR A 128 -0.37 3.10 18.07
CA THR A 128 -1.57 2.54 17.47
C THR A 128 -2.51 3.67 17.04
N LYS A 129 -2.64 3.90 15.74
CA LYS A 129 -3.51 4.92 15.16
C LYS A 129 -4.89 4.35 14.86
N LEU A 130 -5.67 4.06 15.91
CA LEU A 130 -7.06 3.65 15.74
C LEU A 130 -7.96 4.90 15.64
N PRO A 131 -8.98 4.87 14.74
CA PRO A 131 -9.98 5.93 14.71
C PRO A 131 -10.70 6.04 16.06
N TYR A 132 -11.09 7.25 16.43
CA TYR A 132 -11.86 7.48 17.64
C TYR A 132 -13.35 7.31 17.35
N PHE A 133 -14.04 6.48 18.13
CA PHE A 133 -15.49 6.35 18.12
C PHE A 133 -16.09 7.46 18.99
N LYS A 134 -17.23 8.00 18.60
CA LYS A 134 -17.97 8.95 19.41
C LYS A 134 -19.26 8.30 19.89
N ALA A 135 -19.29 7.90 21.15
CA ALA A 135 -20.48 7.33 21.77
C ALA A 135 -21.65 8.33 21.76
N PRO A 136 -22.91 7.84 21.65
CA PRO A 136 -24.09 8.70 21.74
C PRO A 136 -24.21 9.35 23.11
N ASP A 137 -24.96 10.45 23.15
CA ASP A 137 -25.32 11.20 24.38
C ASP A 137 -24.13 11.71 25.23
N GLY A 138 -22.92 11.76 24.61
CA GLY A 138 -21.72 12.21 25.31
C GLY A 138 -21.17 11.23 26.35
N MET A 139 -21.63 9.98 26.30
CA MET A 139 -21.11 8.91 27.16
C MET A 139 -19.63 8.60 26.84
N GLU A 140 -18.87 8.20 27.84
CA GLU A 140 -17.52 7.70 27.62
C GLU A 140 -17.54 6.37 26.82
N ASN A 141 -16.64 6.22 25.84
CA ASN A 141 -16.65 5.06 24.95
C ASN A 141 -16.53 3.72 25.70
N GLN A 142 -15.74 3.67 26.77
CA GLN A 142 -15.62 2.46 27.58
C GLN A 142 -16.93 2.09 28.28
N GLU A 143 -17.62 3.06 28.85
CA GLU A 143 -18.91 2.86 29.50
C GLU A 143 -19.99 2.41 28.52
N TYR A 144 -19.99 3.02 27.33
CA TYR A 144 -20.91 2.63 26.25
C TYR A 144 -20.65 1.20 25.77
N PHE A 145 -19.37 0.83 25.60
CA PHE A 145 -18.99 -0.53 25.23
C PHE A 145 -19.43 -1.55 26.28
N GLU A 146 -19.16 -1.30 27.56
CA GLU A 146 -19.57 -2.16 28.67
C GLU A 146 -21.10 -2.32 28.70
N LYS A 147 -21.84 -1.20 28.58
CA LYS A 147 -23.30 -1.22 28.49
C LYS A 147 -23.80 -2.13 27.35
N LEU A 148 -23.28 -1.96 26.13
CA LEU A 148 -23.67 -2.78 24.98
C LEU A 148 -23.38 -4.28 25.23
N CYS A 149 -22.27 -4.60 25.87
CA CYS A 149 -21.90 -5.96 26.20
C CYS A 149 -22.89 -6.60 27.20
N TRP A 150 -23.26 -5.87 28.27
CA TRP A 150 -24.21 -6.34 29.28
C TRP A 150 -25.63 -6.46 28.72
N ASP A 151 -26.10 -5.45 27.98
CA ASP A 151 -27.39 -5.50 27.29
C ASP A 151 -27.44 -6.68 26.31
N GLY A 152 -26.35 -6.93 25.61
CA GLY A 152 -26.22 -8.05 24.69
C GLY A 152 -26.21 -9.43 25.37
N LEU A 153 -25.68 -9.53 26.58
CA LEU A 153 -25.74 -10.75 27.38
C LEU A 153 -27.17 -11.09 27.76
N GLU A 154 -27.92 -10.15 28.30
CA GLU A 154 -29.33 -10.33 28.68
C GLU A 154 -30.21 -10.68 27.45
N LEU A 155 -29.95 -10.00 26.31
CA LEU A 155 -30.67 -10.28 25.06
C LEU A 155 -30.46 -11.72 24.55
N ARG A 156 -29.23 -12.25 24.66
CA ARG A 156 -28.87 -13.59 24.16
C ARG A 156 -29.22 -14.71 25.12
N TYR A 157 -29.28 -14.43 26.41
CA TYR A 157 -29.57 -15.39 27.47
C TYR A 157 -30.74 -14.96 28.37
N PRO A 158 -31.92 -14.63 27.83
CA PRO A 158 -33.05 -14.09 28.61
C PRO A 158 -33.44 -15.03 29.73
N GLY A 159 -33.32 -14.54 30.98
CA GLY A 159 -33.62 -15.31 32.19
C GLY A 159 -32.71 -16.50 32.47
N ARG A 160 -31.59 -16.62 31.78
CA ARG A 160 -30.59 -17.71 31.90
C ARG A 160 -29.16 -17.23 32.11
N VAL A 161 -28.98 -15.97 32.48
CA VAL A 161 -27.67 -15.40 32.80
C VAL A 161 -27.15 -16.01 34.08
N THR A 162 -26.05 -16.76 34.01
CA THR A 162 -25.38 -17.38 35.15
C THR A 162 -24.20 -16.55 35.61
N ASP A 163 -23.70 -16.79 36.82
CA ASP A 163 -22.49 -16.12 37.33
C ASP A 163 -21.26 -16.47 36.47
N ALA A 164 -21.15 -17.68 35.97
CA ALA A 164 -20.08 -18.07 35.05
C ALA A 164 -20.09 -17.25 33.74
N LEU A 165 -21.26 -16.94 33.19
CA LEU A 165 -21.38 -16.08 32.00
C LEU A 165 -20.99 -14.63 32.33
N LYS A 166 -21.34 -14.12 33.51
CA LYS A 166 -20.93 -12.77 33.95
C LYS A 166 -19.43 -12.69 34.15
N GLU A 167 -18.84 -13.66 34.82
CA GLU A 167 -17.38 -13.73 35.02
C GLU A 167 -16.63 -13.76 33.68
N ARG A 168 -17.10 -14.59 32.75
CA ARG A 168 -16.51 -14.68 31.42
C ARG A 168 -16.62 -13.36 30.66
N LEU A 169 -17.78 -12.71 30.64
CA LEU A 169 -17.96 -11.42 29.99
C LEU A 169 -17.09 -10.34 30.61
N THR A 170 -17.02 -10.29 31.95
CA THR A 170 -16.15 -9.37 32.67
C THR A 170 -14.69 -9.54 32.27
N TYR A 171 -14.23 -10.80 32.15
CA TYR A 171 -12.87 -11.11 31.70
C TYR A 171 -12.62 -10.56 30.28
N GLU A 172 -13.51 -10.83 29.32
CA GLU A 172 -13.35 -10.39 27.93
C GLU A 172 -13.41 -8.86 27.79
N ILE A 173 -14.31 -8.17 28.49
CA ILE A 173 -14.36 -6.70 28.56
C ILE A 173 -13.03 -6.14 29.05
N ASN A 174 -12.46 -6.71 30.12
CA ASN A 174 -11.21 -6.26 30.68
C ASN A 174 -10.02 -6.48 29.70
N VAL A 175 -10.00 -7.58 28.94
CA VAL A 175 -8.99 -7.80 27.90
C VAL A 175 -9.07 -6.72 26.83
N VAL A 176 -10.25 -6.45 26.29
CA VAL A 176 -10.45 -5.40 25.27
C VAL A 176 -10.01 -4.02 25.78
N LYS A 177 -10.39 -3.69 27.03
CA LYS A 177 -10.02 -2.45 27.71
C LYS A 177 -8.51 -2.32 27.89
N THR A 178 -7.87 -3.34 28.45
CA THR A 178 -6.43 -3.33 28.74
C THR A 178 -5.60 -3.22 27.47
N MET A 179 -6.06 -3.85 26.39
CA MET A 179 -5.39 -3.78 25.09
C MET A 179 -5.72 -2.51 24.28
N GLY A 180 -6.61 -1.62 24.77
CA GLY A 180 -6.94 -0.35 24.12
C GLY A 180 -7.82 -0.49 22.88
N TYR A 181 -8.53 -1.61 22.68
CA TYR A 181 -9.33 -1.87 21.48
C TYR A 181 -10.82 -1.47 21.60
N THR A 182 -11.24 -0.78 22.65
CA THR A 182 -12.64 -0.36 22.85
C THR A 182 -13.20 0.38 21.63
N ASN A 183 -12.48 1.39 21.12
CA ASN A 183 -12.91 2.12 19.93
C ASN A 183 -13.07 1.24 18.69
N TYR A 184 -12.14 0.31 18.47
CA TYR A 184 -12.20 -0.65 17.37
C TYR A 184 -13.48 -1.49 17.43
N TYR A 185 -13.79 -2.07 18.60
CA TYR A 185 -15.00 -2.87 18.78
C TYR A 185 -16.27 -2.05 18.58
N LEU A 186 -16.31 -0.80 19.06
CA LEU A 186 -17.46 0.08 18.87
C LEU A 186 -17.68 0.45 17.39
N ILE A 187 -16.60 0.74 16.65
CA ILE A 187 -16.68 1.03 15.22
C ILE A 187 -17.20 -0.18 14.45
N VAL A 188 -16.68 -1.38 14.74
CA VAL A 188 -17.13 -2.63 14.11
C VAL A 188 -18.59 -2.92 14.44
N TYR A 189 -18.98 -2.74 15.70
CA TYR A 189 -20.36 -2.87 16.12
C TYR A 189 -21.29 -1.91 15.35
N ASP A 190 -20.91 -0.65 15.24
CA ASP A 190 -21.72 0.41 14.61
C ASP A 190 -22.08 0.08 13.17
N PHE A 191 -21.08 -0.21 12.31
CA PHE A 191 -21.38 -0.51 10.91
C PHE A 191 -22.07 -1.86 10.72
N ILE A 192 -21.80 -2.88 11.56
CA ILE A 192 -22.52 -4.15 11.53
C ILE A 192 -23.98 -3.95 11.95
N ASN A 193 -24.20 -3.19 13.01
CA ASN A 193 -25.54 -2.89 13.51
C ASN A 193 -26.35 -2.06 12.50
N TYR A 194 -25.71 -1.08 11.85
CA TYR A 194 -26.31 -0.34 10.74
C TYR A 194 -26.76 -1.28 9.62
N ALA A 195 -25.89 -2.16 9.15
CA ALA A 195 -26.22 -3.10 8.09
C ALA A 195 -27.40 -4.01 8.47
N LYS A 196 -27.37 -4.61 9.68
CA LYS A 196 -28.44 -5.49 10.16
C LYS A 196 -29.78 -4.77 10.34
N SER A 197 -29.77 -3.52 10.79
CA SER A 197 -30.99 -2.72 10.98
C SER A 197 -31.59 -2.21 9.66
N HIS A 198 -30.86 -2.32 8.53
CA HIS A 198 -31.31 -1.96 7.20
C HIS A 198 -31.44 -3.17 6.26
N ASP A 199 -31.60 -4.36 6.80
CA ASP A 199 -31.77 -5.61 6.06
C ASP A 199 -30.62 -5.92 5.08
N ILE A 200 -29.40 -5.42 5.37
CA ILE A 200 -28.21 -5.74 4.62
C ILE A 200 -27.56 -6.99 5.21
N PRO A 201 -27.38 -8.07 4.45
CA PRO A 201 -26.74 -9.27 4.94
C PRO A 201 -25.31 -9.05 5.43
N VAL A 202 -24.99 -9.59 6.61
CA VAL A 202 -23.66 -9.55 7.18
C VAL A 202 -23.15 -10.96 7.39
N GLY A 203 -21.98 -11.28 6.88
CA GLY A 203 -21.32 -12.57 7.10
C GLY A 203 -20.92 -12.77 8.58
N PRO A 204 -20.65 -14.03 8.98
CA PRO A 204 -20.39 -14.38 10.38
C PRO A 204 -19.04 -13.87 10.92
N GLY A 205 -18.19 -13.33 10.08
CA GLY A 205 -16.89 -12.79 10.43
C GLY A 205 -15.87 -12.99 9.32
N ARG A 206 -14.71 -12.37 9.50
CA ARG A 206 -13.54 -12.51 8.63
C ARG A 206 -12.30 -12.67 9.48
N GLY A 207 -11.55 -13.72 9.24
CA GLY A 207 -10.20 -13.88 9.74
C GLY A 207 -9.17 -13.41 8.72
N SER A 208 -8.01 -13.00 9.17
CA SER A 208 -6.86 -12.60 8.34
C SER A 208 -5.59 -13.37 8.71
N GLY A 209 -5.72 -14.42 9.49
CA GLY A 209 -4.64 -15.33 9.86
C GLY A 209 -4.53 -16.53 8.96
#